data_9e31e0e8defe4689725829347bc5c28a
#
_entry.id   9e31e0e8defe4689725829347bc5c28a
#
_cell.length_a   1.000
_cell.length_b   1.000
_cell.length_c   1.000
_cell.angle_alpha   90.00
_cell.angle_beta   90.00
_cell.angle_gamma   90.00
#
_symmetry.space_group_name_H-M   'P 1'
#
loop_
_entity.id
_entity.type
_entity.pdbx_description
1 polymer ?
#
loop_
_entity_poly.entity_id
_entity_poly.type
_entity_poly.pdbx_seq_one_letter_code
_entity_poly.pdbx_strand_id
1 'polypeptide(L)'
;MTSDSHARRRFRGVFAARRGAPSRTRRRLGAAVRMLAALALAGGVYTAFAPGAFAEDNGQPLSATAQQGKQLFDNSCITCHGRDAQGVVGRGPSLIGAGSAAVQFQVSTGRMPMTRQESQAEEKKPAFNKTETKQLAQYIQELGGGPQLPDGPLTDDLSSNPDALSKGGQLFRVNCTSCHGYGGGGGALSSGKWAPSLHSASAETIYSAMLTGPQNMPVFGDNELTPDQKRELITYITVQLQQDKDPGGIFNLGRYGPVTEGLAIFGIGIVILVFTALWIAGKS
;
A
#
# COMPACT_ATOMS: atom_id res chain seq x y z
N MET A 1 -24.64 -46.58 93.08
CA MET A 1 -25.98 -46.00 93.39
C MET A 1 -26.13 -44.86 92.40
N THR A 2 -26.91 -45.10 91.36
CA THR A 2 -28.16 -44.43 90.95
C THR A 2 -27.94 -42.99 90.49
N SER A 3 -28.42 -42.50 89.42
CA SER A 3 -29.68 -42.76 88.72
C SER A 3 -29.66 -41.96 87.40
N ASP A 4 -30.29 -42.55 86.39
CA ASP A 4 -30.68 -41.97 85.10
C ASP A 4 -31.38 -40.62 85.19
N SER A 5 -31.20 -39.81 84.14
CA SER A 5 -32.28 -39.01 83.58
C SER A 5 -32.09 -38.74 82.10
N HIS A 6 -32.86 -39.44 81.27
CA HIS A 6 -33.03 -39.22 79.84
C HIS A 6 -33.67 -37.87 79.57
N ALA A 7 -33.00 -37.02 78.83
CA ALA A 7 -33.58 -35.85 78.17
C ALA A 7 -33.74 -36.14 76.71
N ARG A 8 -34.92 -36.45 76.21
CA ARG A 8 -35.33 -36.62 74.82
C ARG A 8 -35.28 -35.25 74.12
N ARG A 9 -34.26 -35.02 73.28
CA ARG A 9 -34.32 -33.92 72.36
C ARG A 9 -35.10 -34.35 71.11
N ARG A 10 -36.27 -33.72 70.91
CA ARG A 10 -37.05 -33.82 69.65
C ARG A 10 -36.31 -33.12 68.54
N PHE A 11 -35.78 -33.86 67.58
CA PHE A 11 -35.30 -33.35 66.31
C PHE A 11 -36.52 -32.92 65.47
N ARG A 12 -36.70 -31.61 65.30
CA ARG A 12 -37.54 -31.05 64.23
C ARG A 12 -36.87 -31.28 62.92
N GLY A 13 -37.37 -32.21 62.10
CA GLY A 13 -36.98 -32.43 60.76
C GLY A 13 -37.32 -31.20 59.88
N VAL A 14 -36.33 -30.47 59.45
CA VAL A 14 -36.44 -29.44 58.39
C VAL A 14 -36.59 -30.17 57.08
N PHE A 15 -37.81 -30.20 56.54
CA PHE A 15 -38.02 -30.67 55.15
C PHE A 15 -37.31 -29.69 54.16
N ALA A 16 -36.04 -29.96 53.79
CA ALA A 16 -35.39 -29.32 52.68
C ALA A 16 -36.03 -29.90 51.43
N ALA A 17 -36.84 -29.11 50.74
CA ALA A 17 -37.35 -29.43 49.40
C ALA A 17 -36.19 -29.69 48.46
N ARG A 18 -35.96 -30.96 48.12
CA ARG A 18 -35.01 -31.36 47.04
C ARG A 18 -35.51 -30.76 45.72
N ARG A 19 -34.95 -29.61 45.33
CA ARG A 19 -35.07 -29.11 43.94
C ARG A 19 -34.48 -30.16 43.01
N GLY A 20 -35.35 -30.84 42.27
CA GLY A 20 -34.92 -31.86 41.29
C GLY A 20 -33.87 -31.31 40.35
N ALA A 21 -32.81 -32.07 40.15
CA ALA A 21 -31.74 -31.67 39.21
C ALA A 21 -32.34 -31.45 37.81
N PRO A 22 -32.03 -30.35 37.13
CA PRO A 22 -32.58 -30.05 35.81
C PRO A 22 -32.20 -31.15 34.83
N SER A 23 -33.14 -31.61 34.00
CA SER A 23 -32.94 -32.65 33.00
C SER A 23 -31.77 -32.27 32.07
N ARG A 24 -31.09 -33.30 31.53
CA ARG A 24 -29.97 -33.10 30.59
C ARG A 24 -30.34 -32.16 29.44
N THR A 25 -31.58 -32.20 28.96
CA THR A 25 -32.12 -31.32 27.91
C THR A 25 -32.20 -29.86 28.36
N ARG A 26 -32.69 -29.59 29.57
CA ARG A 26 -32.75 -28.22 30.14
C ARG A 26 -31.35 -27.65 30.38
N ARG A 27 -30.36 -28.46 30.75
CA ARG A 27 -28.96 -28.03 30.88
C ARG A 27 -28.34 -27.68 29.52
N ARG A 28 -28.60 -28.47 28.47
CA ARG A 28 -28.14 -28.20 27.11
C ARG A 28 -28.80 -26.97 26.52
N LEU A 29 -30.09 -26.81 26.70
CA LEU A 29 -30.81 -25.61 26.24
C LEU A 29 -30.31 -24.34 26.95
N GLY A 30 -30.13 -24.39 28.28
CA GLY A 30 -29.57 -23.27 29.02
C GLY A 30 -28.12 -22.94 28.70
N ALA A 31 -27.30 -23.92 28.26
CA ALA A 31 -25.97 -23.69 27.77
C ALA A 31 -25.99 -23.02 26.38
N ALA A 32 -26.84 -23.50 25.47
CA ALA A 32 -27.03 -22.91 24.15
C ALA A 32 -27.52 -21.45 24.21
N VAL A 33 -28.51 -21.17 25.07
CA VAL A 33 -28.99 -19.79 25.25
C VAL A 33 -27.90 -18.86 25.80
N ARG A 34 -27.10 -19.32 26.76
CA ARG A 34 -25.97 -18.53 27.28
C ARG A 34 -24.89 -18.29 26.23
N MET A 35 -24.59 -19.28 25.40
CA MET A 35 -23.63 -19.16 24.33
C MET A 35 -24.12 -18.17 23.26
N LEU A 36 -25.39 -18.24 22.87
CA LEU A 36 -25.97 -17.27 21.91
C LEU A 36 -25.99 -15.85 22.49
N ALA A 37 -26.34 -15.70 23.78
CA ALA A 37 -26.29 -14.39 24.43
C ALA A 37 -24.87 -13.83 24.52
N ALA A 38 -23.86 -14.67 24.78
CA ALA A 38 -22.45 -14.26 24.79
C ALA A 38 -21.98 -13.86 23.40
N LEU A 39 -22.37 -14.60 22.34
CA LEU A 39 -22.04 -14.25 20.96
C LEU A 39 -22.73 -12.95 20.51
N ALA A 40 -24.00 -12.74 20.91
CA ALA A 40 -24.73 -11.50 20.62
C ALA A 40 -24.09 -10.29 21.34
N LEU A 41 -23.66 -10.46 22.59
CA LEU A 41 -22.94 -9.45 23.36
C LEU A 41 -21.57 -9.14 22.72
N ALA A 42 -20.79 -10.17 22.37
CA ALA A 42 -19.50 -10.00 21.74
C ALA A 42 -19.64 -9.33 20.36
N GLY A 43 -20.65 -9.72 19.57
CA GLY A 43 -20.97 -9.08 18.30
C GLY A 43 -21.40 -7.62 18.48
N GLY A 44 -22.24 -7.32 19.46
CA GLY A 44 -22.67 -5.95 19.76
C GLY A 44 -21.53 -5.06 20.24
N VAL A 45 -20.64 -5.58 21.08
CA VAL A 45 -19.42 -4.87 21.51
C VAL A 45 -18.49 -4.66 20.32
N TYR A 46 -18.29 -5.68 19.48
CA TYR A 46 -17.45 -5.57 18.29
C TYR A 46 -18.00 -4.50 17.33
N THR A 47 -19.31 -4.48 17.05
CA THR A 47 -19.90 -3.45 16.18
C THR A 47 -19.86 -2.04 16.76
N ALA A 48 -19.88 -1.90 18.09
CA ALA A 48 -19.79 -0.60 18.76
C ALA A 48 -18.36 -0.03 18.78
N PHE A 49 -17.33 -0.90 18.75
CA PHE A 49 -15.92 -0.50 18.83
C PHE A 49 -15.11 -0.79 17.56
N ALA A 50 -15.64 -1.52 16.58
CA ALA A 50 -14.99 -1.67 15.28
C ALA A 50 -14.97 -0.31 14.57
N PRO A 51 -13.81 0.24 14.23
CA PRO A 51 -13.77 1.42 13.37
C PRO A 51 -14.49 1.05 12.07
N GLY A 52 -15.51 1.84 11.72
CA GLY A 52 -16.53 1.54 10.73
C GLY A 52 -16.07 0.75 9.52
N ALA A 53 -16.29 -0.55 9.57
CA ALA A 53 -16.12 -1.44 8.43
C ALA A 53 -17.31 -1.33 7.44
N PHE A 54 -18.26 -0.51 7.79
CA PHE A 54 -19.35 -0.12 6.89
C PHE A 54 -18.97 1.27 6.39
N ALA A 55 -18.67 1.37 5.08
CA ALA A 55 -18.78 2.64 4.41
C ALA A 55 -20.21 3.12 4.70
N GLU A 56 -20.35 4.04 5.64
CA GLU A 56 -21.58 4.80 5.72
C GLU A 56 -21.72 5.45 4.35
N ASP A 57 -22.71 5.02 3.60
CA ASP A 57 -23.30 5.84 2.59
C ASP A 57 -23.86 7.05 3.37
N ASN A 58 -23.02 8.07 3.50
CA ASN A 58 -23.31 9.27 4.28
C ASN A 58 -24.47 10.08 3.67
N GLY A 59 -25.17 9.51 2.69
CA GLY A 59 -26.30 10.16 2.02
C GLY A 59 -25.92 11.53 1.39
N GLN A 60 -24.65 11.84 1.37
CA GLN A 60 -24.15 13.05 0.73
C GLN A 60 -24.19 12.85 -0.79
N PRO A 61 -24.91 13.67 -1.51
CA PRO A 61 -24.91 13.55 -2.96
C PRO A 61 -23.49 13.76 -3.47
N LEU A 62 -23.05 12.87 -4.38
CA LEU A 62 -21.76 13.03 -5.05
C LEU A 62 -21.63 14.44 -5.65
N SER A 63 -20.46 15.03 -5.55
CA SER A 63 -20.15 16.28 -6.24
C SER A 63 -20.34 16.14 -7.75
N ALA A 64 -20.55 17.23 -8.47
CA ALA A 64 -20.71 17.21 -9.92
C ALA A 64 -19.50 16.54 -10.62
N THR A 65 -18.30 16.73 -10.13
CA THR A 65 -17.07 16.09 -10.63
C THR A 65 -17.10 14.60 -10.38
N ALA A 66 -17.49 14.16 -9.19
CA ALA A 66 -17.60 12.75 -8.84
C ALA A 66 -18.71 12.04 -9.63
N GLN A 67 -19.82 12.72 -9.93
CA GLN A 67 -20.87 12.16 -10.79
C GLN A 67 -20.36 11.89 -12.21
N GLN A 68 -19.55 12.79 -12.79
CA GLN A 68 -18.89 12.55 -14.07
C GLN A 68 -17.90 11.37 -13.98
N GLY A 69 -17.13 11.30 -12.89
CA GLY A 69 -16.24 10.18 -12.61
C GLY A 69 -16.98 8.85 -12.48
N LYS A 70 -18.16 8.86 -11.85
CA LYS A 70 -19.02 7.67 -11.77
C LYS A 70 -19.46 7.17 -13.15
N GLN A 71 -19.82 8.05 -14.07
CA GLN A 71 -20.20 7.67 -15.43
C GLN A 71 -19.02 6.99 -16.17
N LEU A 72 -17.79 7.52 -16.01
CA LEU A 72 -16.60 6.89 -16.58
C LEU A 72 -16.33 5.53 -15.94
N PHE A 73 -16.49 5.44 -14.61
CA PHE A 73 -16.33 4.21 -13.85
C PHE A 73 -17.33 3.12 -14.29
N ASP A 74 -18.59 3.48 -14.42
CA ASP A 74 -19.67 2.56 -14.83
C ASP A 74 -19.41 1.96 -16.23
N ASN A 75 -18.79 2.73 -17.12
CA ASN A 75 -18.46 2.27 -18.46
C ASN A 75 -17.19 1.41 -18.56
N SER A 76 -16.22 1.58 -17.64
CA SER A 76 -14.87 1.06 -17.87
C SER A 76 -14.30 0.23 -16.70
N CYS A 77 -14.89 0.29 -15.51
CA CYS A 77 -14.26 -0.25 -14.29
C CYS A 77 -15.10 -1.33 -13.59
N ILE A 78 -16.43 -1.29 -13.74
CA ILE A 78 -17.38 -2.16 -13.00
C ILE A 78 -17.14 -3.65 -13.22
N THR A 79 -16.64 -4.06 -14.36
CA THR A 79 -16.41 -5.47 -14.69
C THR A 79 -15.43 -6.13 -13.72
N CYS A 80 -14.43 -5.38 -13.24
CA CYS A 80 -13.42 -5.86 -12.32
C CYS A 80 -13.64 -5.36 -10.89
N HIS A 81 -14.11 -4.13 -10.72
CA HIS A 81 -14.21 -3.51 -9.39
C HIS A 81 -15.63 -3.53 -8.79
N GLY A 82 -16.62 -4.04 -9.55
CA GLY A 82 -18.02 -4.06 -9.11
C GLY A 82 -18.72 -2.70 -9.31
N ARG A 83 -20.06 -2.72 -9.30
CA ARG A 83 -20.86 -1.52 -9.57
C ARG A 83 -20.66 -0.42 -8.55
N ASP A 84 -20.48 -0.79 -7.28
CA ASP A 84 -20.31 0.12 -6.16
C ASP A 84 -18.84 0.13 -5.70
N ALA A 85 -17.91 -0.19 -6.59
CA ALA A 85 -16.47 -0.27 -6.35
C ALA A 85 -16.05 -1.22 -5.20
N GLN A 86 -16.93 -2.14 -4.80
CA GLN A 86 -16.74 -3.08 -3.70
C GLN A 86 -15.72 -4.20 -4.02
N GLY A 87 -15.27 -4.27 -5.27
CA GLY A 87 -14.44 -5.35 -5.79
C GLY A 87 -15.24 -6.57 -6.26
N VAL A 88 -14.59 -7.41 -7.05
CA VAL A 88 -15.12 -8.70 -7.54
C VAL A 88 -14.08 -9.77 -7.32
N VAL A 89 -14.42 -10.82 -6.56
CA VAL A 89 -13.52 -11.92 -6.26
C VAL A 89 -12.92 -12.51 -7.55
N GLY A 90 -11.60 -12.64 -7.58
CA GLY A 90 -10.88 -13.16 -8.74
C GLY A 90 -10.79 -12.21 -9.95
N ARG A 91 -11.27 -10.96 -9.85
CA ARG A 91 -11.19 -9.98 -10.94
C ARG A 91 -10.52 -8.68 -10.54
N GLY A 92 -10.91 -8.08 -9.42
CA GLY A 92 -10.32 -6.82 -8.97
C GLY A 92 -10.66 -6.51 -7.52
N PRO A 93 -9.78 -5.78 -6.83
CA PRO A 93 -9.98 -5.42 -5.42
C PRO A 93 -11.08 -4.37 -5.26
N SER A 94 -11.55 -4.21 -4.01
CA SER A 94 -12.35 -3.04 -3.61
C SER A 94 -11.54 -1.77 -3.80
N LEU A 95 -12.21 -0.71 -4.24
CA LEU A 95 -11.64 0.64 -4.33
C LEU A 95 -12.16 1.57 -3.23
N ILE A 96 -13.05 1.07 -2.35
CA ILE A 96 -13.52 1.82 -1.20
C ILE A 96 -12.33 2.06 -0.26
N GLY A 97 -12.04 3.31 0.03
CA GLY A 97 -10.88 3.70 0.83
C GLY A 97 -9.53 3.69 0.08
N ALA A 98 -9.51 3.41 -1.22
CA ALA A 98 -8.28 3.42 -2.01
C ALA A 98 -7.70 4.85 -2.21
N GLY A 99 -8.56 5.85 -2.18
CA GLY A 99 -8.20 7.25 -2.30
C GLY A 99 -7.90 7.72 -3.73
N SER A 100 -7.91 9.03 -3.89
CA SER A 100 -7.67 9.68 -5.18
C SER A 100 -6.23 9.48 -5.68
N ALA A 101 -5.24 9.33 -4.78
CA ALA A 101 -3.86 9.10 -5.16
C ALA A 101 -3.67 7.75 -5.87
N ALA A 102 -4.37 6.69 -5.45
CA ALA A 102 -4.31 5.40 -6.12
C ALA A 102 -4.85 5.49 -7.55
N VAL A 103 -5.98 6.18 -7.73
CA VAL A 103 -6.56 6.40 -9.08
C VAL A 103 -5.61 7.24 -9.93
N GLN A 104 -5.08 8.34 -9.37
CA GLN A 104 -4.11 9.19 -10.06
C GLN A 104 -2.92 8.36 -10.57
N PHE A 105 -2.33 7.52 -9.72
CA PHE A 105 -1.22 6.65 -10.14
C PHE A 105 -1.65 5.65 -11.21
N GLN A 106 -2.66 4.83 -10.94
CA GLN A 106 -3.01 3.70 -11.78
C GLN A 106 -3.56 4.11 -13.15
N VAL A 107 -4.38 5.17 -13.19
CA VAL A 107 -5.06 5.62 -14.41
C VAL A 107 -4.16 6.54 -15.24
N SER A 108 -3.45 7.49 -14.60
CA SER A 108 -2.59 8.43 -15.34
C SER A 108 -1.37 7.75 -15.98
N THR A 109 -0.95 6.61 -15.44
CA THR A 109 0.15 5.80 -16.02
C THR A 109 -0.35 4.70 -16.96
N GLY A 110 -1.67 4.64 -17.23
CA GLY A 110 -2.28 3.65 -18.10
C GLY A 110 -2.25 2.21 -17.57
N ARG A 111 -1.85 2.00 -16.31
CA ARG A 111 -1.89 0.67 -15.69
C ARG A 111 -3.31 0.16 -15.57
N MET A 112 -4.25 1.04 -15.29
CA MET A 112 -5.69 0.77 -15.35
C MET A 112 -6.34 1.54 -16.52
N PRO A 113 -7.34 0.92 -17.18
CA PRO A 113 -7.85 -0.45 -17.04
C PRO A 113 -6.84 -1.52 -17.51
N MET A 114 -6.74 -2.63 -16.78
CA MET A 114 -5.97 -3.79 -17.23
C MET A 114 -6.71 -4.55 -18.34
N THR A 115 -5.97 -5.04 -19.31
CA THR A 115 -6.54 -5.90 -20.37
C THR A 115 -6.63 -7.36 -19.97
N ARG A 116 -5.72 -7.79 -19.08
CA ARG A 116 -5.62 -9.13 -18.50
C ARG A 116 -5.01 -9.05 -17.11
N GLN A 117 -5.24 -10.07 -16.30
CA GLN A 117 -4.61 -10.16 -14.98
C GLN A 117 -3.18 -10.68 -15.14
N GLU A 118 -2.24 -9.93 -14.58
CA GLU A 118 -0.82 -10.23 -14.58
C GLU A 118 -0.24 -10.01 -13.18
N SER A 119 0.96 -10.54 -12.95
CA SER A 119 1.67 -10.35 -11.68
C SER A 119 2.06 -8.89 -11.41
N GLN A 120 2.15 -8.09 -12.46
CA GLN A 120 2.41 -6.66 -12.41
C GLN A 120 1.64 -5.95 -13.52
N ALA A 121 0.95 -4.85 -13.18
CA ALA A 121 0.30 -3.99 -14.15
C ALA A 121 1.34 -3.15 -14.88
N GLU A 122 1.49 -3.38 -16.18
CA GLU A 122 2.43 -2.62 -17.02
C GLU A 122 1.94 -1.19 -17.29
N GLU A 123 2.90 -0.28 -17.39
CA GLU A 123 2.64 1.08 -17.85
C GLU A 123 2.29 1.07 -19.35
N LYS A 124 1.22 1.77 -19.69
CA LYS A 124 0.71 1.90 -21.06
C LYS A 124 0.30 3.34 -21.33
N LYS A 125 -0.03 3.61 -22.59
CA LYS A 125 -0.69 4.87 -22.92
C LYS A 125 -2.00 5.00 -22.11
N PRO A 126 -2.18 6.08 -21.35
CA PRO A 126 -3.41 6.31 -20.58
C PRO A 126 -4.67 6.26 -21.46
N ALA A 127 -5.69 5.56 -20.98
CA ALA A 127 -6.98 5.49 -21.65
C ALA A 127 -7.84 6.75 -21.39
N PHE A 128 -7.51 7.51 -20.36
CA PHE A 128 -8.23 8.70 -19.91
C PHE A 128 -7.30 9.90 -19.92
N ASN A 129 -7.85 11.06 -20.25
CA ASN A 129 -7.13 12.32 -20.16
C ASN A 129 -7.03 12.82 -18.70
N LYS A 130 -6.30 13.91 -18.47
CA LYS A 130 -6.08 14.46 -17.13
C LYS A 130 -7.39 14.85 -16.41
N THR A 131 -8.37 15.39 -17.14
CA THR A 131 -9.66 15.77 -16.56
C THR A 131 -10.47 14.54 -16.16
N GLU A 132 -10.56 13.55 -17.02
CA GLU A 132 -11.24 12.29 -16.75
C GLU A 132 -10.59 11.52 -15.60
N THR A 133 -9.25 11.53 -15.53
CA THR A 133 -8.52 10.93 -14.41
C THR A 133 -8.87 11.62 -13.09
N LYS A 134 -8.95 12.97 -13.06
CA LYS A 134 -9.38 13.72 -11.88
C LYS A 134 -10.83 13.43 -11.48
N GLN A 135 -11.73 13.29 -12.47
CA GLN A 135 -13.12 12.91 -12.22
C GLN A 135 -13.24 11.53 -11.58
N LEU A 136 -12.53 10.53 -12.13
CA LEU A 136 -12.45 9.20 -11.56
C LEU A 136 -11.85 9.21 -10.15
N ALA A 137 -10.77 9.98 -9.95
CA ALA A 137 -10.12 10.14 -8.66
C ALA A 137 -11.06 10.73 -7.61
N GLN A 138 -11.82 11.77 -7.99
CA GLN A 138 -12.81 12.41 -7.11
C GLN A 138 -13.95 11.44 -6.75
N TYR A 139 -14.44 10.66 -7.71
CA TYR A 139 -15.46 9.65 -7.45
C TYR A 139 -15.00 8.62 -6.41
N ILE A 140 -13.81 8.05 -6.60
CA ILE A 140 -13.27 7.06 -5.65
C ILE A 140 -12.97 7.69 -4.29
N GLN A 141 -12.51 8.94 -4.25
CA GLN A 141 -12.29 9.66 -3.00
C GLN A 141 -13.59 9.83 -2.19
N GLU A 142 -14.70 10.14 -2.86
CA GLU A 142 -16.00 10.34 -2.21
C GLU A 142 -16.67 9.03 -1.78
N LEU A 143 -16.25 7.88 -2.32
CA LEU A 143 -16.79 6.57 -1.92
C LEU A 143 -16.28 6.09 -0.54
N GLY A 144 -15.14 6.52 -0.08
CA GLY A 144 -14.62 6.01 1.18
C GLY A 144 -13.32 6.66 1.64
N GLY A 145 -12.97 7.81 1.05
CA GLY A 145 -11.72 8.50 1.39
C GLY A 145 -10.48 7.74 0.96
N GLY A 146 -9.40 7.93 1.68
CA GLY A 146 -8.11 7.30 1.44
C GLY A 146 -7.01 8.31 1.11
N PRO A 147 -5.80 7.82 0.75
CA PRO A 147 -4.68 8.69 0.42
C PRO A 147 -4.99 9.63 -0.74
N GLN A 148 -4.65 10.90 -0.58
CA GLN A 148 -4.79 11.92 -1.63
C GLN A 148 -3.54 12.78 -1.71
N LEU A 149 -3.31 13.37 -2.87
CA LEU A 149 -2.22 14.33 -3.05
C LEU A 149 -2.50 15.58 -2.20
N PRO A 150 -1.47 16.17 -1.60
CA PRO A 150 -1.63 17.45 -0.91
C PRO A 150 -1.93 18.56 -1.92
N ASP A 151 -2.58 19.59 -1.45
CA ASP A 151 -2.75 20.82 -2.21
C ASP A 151 -1.40 21.57 -2.30
N GLY A 152 -1.13 22.15 -3.47
CA GLY A 152 0.07 22.96 -3.69
C GLY A 152 1.20 22.25 -4.45
N PRO A 153 2.42 22.81 -4.41
CA PRO A 153 3.55 22.30 -5.17
C PRO A 153 4.06 20.98 -4.58
N LEU A 154 4.38 20.03 -5.46
CA LEU A 154 4.95 18.72 -5.10
C LEU A 154 6.47 18.69 -5.19
N THR A 155 7.09 19.80 -5.56
CA THR A 155 8.55 20.01 -5.60
C THR A 155 8.90 21.27 -4.82
N ASP A 156 10.12 21.33 -4.32
CA ASP A 156 10.62 22.53 -3.68
C ASP A 156 11.15 23.55 -4.70
N ASP A 157 10.99 24.81 -4.37
CA ASP A 157 11.69 25.89 -5.05
C ASP A 157 13.11 25.99 -4.47
N LEU A 158 14.11 25.71 -5.30
CA LEU A 158 15.52 25.73 -4.89
C LEU A 158 16.05 27.11 -4.52
N SER A 159 15.32 28.19 -4.87
CA SER A 159 15.66 29.55 -4.41
C SER A 159 15.33 29.75 -2.93
N SER A 160 14.27 29.09 -2.45
CA SER A 160 13.83 29.16 -1.05
C SER A 160 14.33 27.98 -0.19
N ASN A 161 14.63 26.83 -0.83
CA ASN A 161 15.19 25.65 -0.15
C ASN A 161 16.39 25.08 -0.96
N PRO A 162 17.56 25.71 -0.90
CA PRO A 162 18.74 25.30 -1.66
C PRO A 162 19.25 23.90 -1.26
N ASP A 163 18.96 23.45 -0.03
CA ASP A 163 19.36 22.15 0.48
C ASP A 163 18.48 20.99 0.00
N ALA A 164 17.35 21.28 -0.66
CA ALA A 164 16.38 20.25 -1.08
C ALA A 164 17.01 19.15 -1.94
N LEU A 165 17.93 19.50 -2.84
CA LEU A 165 18.63 18.50 -3.66
C LEU A 165 19.51 17.57 -2.82
N SER A 166 20.24 18.12 -1.86
CA SER A 166 21.11 17.33 -0.98
C SER A 166 20.31 16.39 -0.10
N LYS A 167 19.28 16.91 0.55
CA LYS A 167 18.39 16.15 1.45
C LYS A 167 17.61 15.10 0.64
N GLY A 168 17.00 15.49 -0.46
CA GLY A 168 16.28 14.58 -1.36
C GLY A 168 17.19 13.46 -1.89
N GLY A 169 18.44 13.78 -2.25
CA GLY A 169 19.42 12.78 -2.64
C GLY A 169 19.80 11.80 -1.53
N GLN A 170 19.88 12.26 -0.28
CA GLN A 170 20.09 11.37 0.87
C GLN A 170 18.90 10.44 1.08
N LEU A 171 17.68 10.98 1.05
CA LEU A 171 16.44 10.20 1.18
C LEU A 171 16.30 9.18 0.05
N PHE A 172 16.64 9.55 -1.18
CA PHE A 172 16.61 8.67 -2.34
C PHE A 172 17.58 7.49 -2.16
N ARG A 173 18.80 7.74 -1.74
CA ARG A 173 19.81 6.69 -1.52
C ARG A 173 19.40 5.68 -0.46
N VAL A 174 18.73 6.12 0.60
CA VAL A 174 18.32 5.24 1.70
C VAL A 174 17.07 4.44 1.36
N ASN A 175 16.09 5.06 0.69
CA ASN A 175 14.75 4.48 0.55
C ASN A 175 14.44 3.91 -0.84
N CYS A 176 15.10 4.39 -1.89
CA CYS A 176 14.65 4.14 -3.27
C CYS A 176 15.65 3.35 -4.12
N THR A 177 16.94 3.51 -3.87
CA THR A 177 17.99 2.95 -4.75
C THR A 177 18.02 1.43 -4.81
N SER A 178 17.60 0.75 -3.75
CA SER A 178 17.55 -0.71 -3.71
C SER A 178 16.65 -1.32 -4.79
N CYS A 179 15.61 -0.60 -5.18
CA CYS A 179 14.66 -1.03 -6.22
C CYS A 179 14.84 -0.23 -7.52
N HIS A 180 14.98 1.10 -7.42
CA HIS A 180 15.02 1.98 -8.59
C HIS A 180 16.42 2.24 -9.16
N GLY A 181 17.47 1.69 -8.50
CA GLY A 181 18.86 1.95 -8.88
C GLY A 181 19.34 3.36 -8.52
N TYR A 182 20.65 3.56 -8.47
CA TYR A 182 21.26 4.85 -8.07
C TYR A 182 20.94 5.99 -9.04
N GLY A 183 20.85 5.68 -10.34
CA GLY A 183 20.47 6.64 -11.37
C GLY A 183 18.97 6.76 -11.61
N GLY A 184 18.11 6.06 -10.86
CA GLY A 184 16.68 6.09 -11.08
C GLY A 184 16.20 5.34 -12.33
N GLY A 185 17.05 4.50 -12.92
CA GLY A 185 16.75 3.76 -14.15
C GLY A 185 15.80 2.57 -13.98
N GLY A 186 15.45 2.25 -12.73
CA GLY A 186 14.66 1.06 -12.40
C GLY A 186 15.54 -0.17 -12.20
N GLY A 187 14.89 -1.30 -11.89
CA GLY A 187 15.60 -2.55 -11.62
C GLY A 187 14.71 -3.77 -11.54
N ALA A 188 15.32 -4.95 -11.69
CA ALA A 188 14.62 -6.22 -11.53
C ALA A 188 14.32 -6.48 -10.05
N LEU A 189 13.14 -7.00 -9.79
CA LEU A 189 12.66 -7.43 -8.47
C LEU A 189 12.42 -8.94 -8.46
N SER A 190 12.09 -9.48 -7.29
CA SER A 190 11.73 -10.88 -7.16
C SER A 190 10.46 -11.25 -7.94
N SER A 191 10.32 -12.53 -8.28
CA SER A 191 9.14 -13.10 -8.93
C SER A 191 8.79 -12.49 -10.29
N GLY A 192 9.81 -12.11 -11.07
CA GLY A 192 9.63 -11.56 -12.42
C GLY A 192 9.04 -10.16 -12.47
N LYS A 193 9.03 -9.44 -11.36
CA LYS A 193 8.60 -8.04 -11.28
C LYS A 193 9.78 -7.10 -11.47
N TRP A 194 9.50 -5.84 -11.70
CA TRP A 194 10.53 -4.79 -11.84
C TRP A 194 10.06 -3.46 -11.25
N ALA A 195 11.00 -2.68 -10.75
CA ALA A 195 10.79 -1.29 -10.41
C ALA A 195 10.94 -0.44 -11.69
N PRO A 196 9.98 0.42 -12.02
CA PRO A 196 10.06 1.23 -13.24
C PRO A 196 11.15 2.30 -13.14
N SER A 197 11.58 2.77 -14.32
CA SER A 197 12.42 3.97 -14.42
C SER A 197 11.65 5.20 -13.89
N LEU A 198 12.37 6.08 -13.21
CA LEU A 198 11.85 7.35 -12.72
C LEU A 198 12.10 8.52 -13.66
N HIS A 199 12.81 8.30 -14.78
CA HIS A 199 13.25 9.36 -15.68
C HIS A 199 12.11 10.09 -16.38
N SER A 200 10.95 9.44 -16.55
CA SER A 200 9.76 10.02 -17.18
C SER A 200 8.58 10.23 -16.23
N ALA A 201 8.75 9.87 -14.94
CA ALA A 201 7.66 9.94 -13.98
C ALA A 201 7.38 11.40 -13.55
N SER A 202 6.12 11.84 -13.62
CA SER A 202 5.74 13.16 -13.11
C SER A 202 5.82 13.23 -11.58
N ALA A 203 5.93 14.44 -11.04
CA ALA A 203 5.90 14.66 -9.60
C ALA A 203 4.64 14.08 -8.94
N GLU A 204 3.47 14.23 -9.59
CA GLU A 204 2.20 13.66 -9.14
C GLU A 204 2.25 12.13 -9.12
N THR A 205 2.83 11.51 -10.16
CA THR A 205 2.99 10.04 -10.23
C THR A 205 3.89 9.53 -9.12
N ILE A 206 5.02 10.20 -8.86
CA ILE A 206 5.97 9.82 -7.81
C ILE A 206 5.33 9.97 -6.43
N TYR A 207 4.67 11.10 -6.17
CA TYR A 207 4.01 11.34 -4.89
C TYR A 207 2.89 10.32 -4.64
N SER A 208 2.03 10.09 -5.65
CA SER A 208 0.96 9.09 -5.58
C SER A 208 1.49 7.68 -5.32
N ALA A 209 2.60 7.30 -5.97
CA ALA A 209 3.24 6.02 -5.75
C ALA A 209 3.76 5.86 -4.32
N MET A 210 4.36 6.90 -3.74
CA MET A 210 4.80 6.87 -2.34
C MET A 210 3.64 6.69 -1.37
N LEU A 211 2.52 7.37 -1.60
CA LEU A 211 1.35 7.27 -0.73
C LEU A 211 0.64 5.92 -0.79
N THR A 212 0.66 5.26 -1.94
CA THR A 212 -0.18 4.08 -2.19
C THR A 212 0.58 2.76 -2.28
N GLY A 213 1.89 2.80 -2.42
CA GLY A 213 2.73 1.61 -2.48
C GLY A 213 2.32 0.62 -3.57
N PRO A 214 2.29 1.02 -4.87
CA PRO A 214 1.79 0.15 -5.92
C PRO A 214 2.65 -1.11 -6.08
N GLN A 215 2.01 -2.25 -6.27
CA GLN A 215 2.67 -3.54 -6.53
C GLN A 215 3.57 -3.97 -5.35
N ASN A 216 4.88 -4.01 -5.55
CA ASN A 216 5.87 -4.36 -4.54
C ASN A 216 6.51 -3.13 -3.87
N MET A 217 6.13 -1.93 -4.26
CA MET A 217 6.63 -0.71 -3.62
C MET A 217 6.03 -0.59 -2.22
N PRO A 218 6.81 -0.32 -1.17
CA PRO A 218 6.26 -0.04 0.14
C PRO A 218 5.48 1.28 0.14
N VAL A 219 4.53 1.39 1.06
CA VAL A 219 3.84 2.66 1.34
C VAL A 219 4.78 3.53 2.16
N PHE A 220 4.99 4.76 1.72
CA PHE A 220 5.70 5.80 2.48
C PHE A 220 4.68 6.80 3.01
N GLY A 221 4.05 6.47 4.13
CA GLY A 221 3.14 7.37 4.84
C GLY A 221 3.87 8.60 5.41
N ASP A 222 3.12 9.52 6.00
CA ASP A 222 3.71 10.74 6.57
C ASP A 222 4.54 10.46 7.84
N ASN A 223 4.38 9.26 8.43
CA ASN A 223 5.20 8.78 9.55
C ASN A 223 6.59 8.31 9.11
N GLU A 224 6.73 7.79 7.87
CA GLU A 224 8.00 7.33 7.29
C GLU A 224 8.73 8.47 6.58
N LEU A 225 8.01 9.20 5.73
CA LEU A 225 8.49 10.37 5.02
C LEU A 225 7.46 11.49 5.16
N THR A 226 7.86 12.59 5.80
CA THR A 226 6.99 13.74 5.93
C THR A 226 6.65 14.34 4.55
N PRO A 227 5.58 15.13 4.42
CA PRO A 227 5.27 15.81 3.16
C PRO A 227 6.43 16.65 2.61
N ASP A 228 7.21 17.30 3.48
CA ASP A 228 8.39 18.08 3.09
C ASP A 228 9.50 17.18 2.53
N GLN A 229 9.77 16.06 3.20
CA GLN A 229 10.75 15.07 2.73
C GLN A 229 10.34 14.45 1.39
N LYS A 230 9.06 14.22 1.17
CA LYS A 230 8.55 13.76 -0.13
C LYS A 230 8.79 14.81 -1.22
N ARG A 231 8.58 16.10 -0.93
CA ARG A 231 8.89 17.19 -1.88
C ARG A 231 10.38 17.29 -2.18
N GLU A 232 11.24 17.25 -1.16
CA GLU A 232 12.70 17.23 -1.34
C GLU A 232 13.16 16.07 -2.21
N LEU A 233 12.60 14.87 -1.97
CA LEU A 233 12.90 13.65 -2.74
C LEU A 233 12.44 13.80 -4.19
N ILE A 234 11.23 14.29 -4.44
CA ILE A 234 10.71 14.54 -5.79
C ILE A 234 11.55 15.60 -6.52
N THR A 235 11.93 16.66 -5.81
CA THR A 235 12.81 17.70 -6.35
C THR A 235 14.15 17.11 -6.81
N TYR A 236 14.77 16.25 -6.00
CA TYR A 236 15.98 15.55 -6.39
C TYR A 236 15.77 14.68 -7.65
N ILE A 237 14.68 13.91 -7.71
CA ILE A 237 14.39 13.06 -8.88
C ILE A 237 14.19 13.90 -10.12
N THR A 238 13.36 14.95 -10.04
CA THR A 238 12.98 15.75 -11.22
C THR A 238 14.09 16.68 -11.70
N VAL A 239 14.91 17.20 -10.81
CA VAL A 239 15.98 18.16 -11.14
C VAL A 239 17.31 17.47 -11.40
N GLN A 240 17.66 16.43 -10.62
CA GLN A 240 18.96 15.79 -10.73
C GLN A 240 18.93 14.53 -11.60
N LEU A 241 17.96 13.63 -11.41
CA LEU A 241 17.95 12.37 -12.14
C LEU A 241 17.32 12.50 -13.52
N GLN A 242 16.23 13.26 -13.68
CA GLN A 242 15.53 13.38 -14.96
C GLN A 242 16.21 14.34 -15.94
N GLN A 243 16.90 15.38 -15.45
CA GLN A 243 17.55 16.37 -16.31
C GLN A 243 18.93 15.94 -16.82
N ASP A 244 19.30 14.69 -16.60
CA ASP A 244 20.57 14.10 -17.06
C ASP A 244 21.80 14.96 -16.72
N LYS A 245 21.83 15.51 -15.52
CA LYS A 245 22.95 16.30 -14.99
C LYS A 245 24.13 15.43 -14.56
N ASP A 246 24.29 14.28 -15.22
CA ASP A 246 25.39 13.38 -14.97
C ASP A 246 26.65 13.90 -15.67
N PRO A 247 27.73 14.17 -14.95
CA PRO A 247 28.99 14.62 -15.54
C PRO A 247 29.72 13.53 -16.34
N GLY A 248 29.25 12.27 -16.30
CA GLY A 248 29.91 11.14 -16.97
C GLY A 248 29.88 11.18 -18.49
N GLY A 249 28.97 11.91 -19.11
CA GLY A 249 28.85 12.04 -20.57
C GLY A 249 28.80 10.67 -21.27
N ILE A 250 29.69 10.43 -22.24
CA ILE A 250 29.76 9.14 -22.95
C ILE A 250 30.20 7.96 -22.07
N PHE A 251 30.77 8.21 -20.91
CA PHE A 251 31.19 7.19 -19.93
C PHE A 251 30.16 6.91 -18.86
N ASN A 252 28.94 7.45 -18.96
CA ASN A 252 27.92 7.24 -17.97
C ASN A 252 27.39 5.79 -17.89
N LEU A 253 27.77 4.93 -18.84
CA LEU A 253 27.46 3.49 -18.89
C LEU A 253 25.96 3.18 -18.69
N GLY A 254 25.07 4.10 -19.12
CA GLY A 254 23.62 3.98 -19.00
C GLY A 254 23.08 4.25 -17.60
N ARG A 255 23.92 4.67 -16.66
CA ARG A 255 23.52 5.02 -15.27
C ARG A 255 22.91 3.85 -14.48
N TYR A 256 23.25 2.61 -14.86
CA TYR A 256 22.81 1.42 -14.13
C TYR A 256 23.63 1.17 -12.83
N GLY A 257 24.62 2.03 -12.56
CA GLY A 257 25.45 1.97 -11.37
C GLY A 257 26.49 0.84 -11.40
N PRO A 258 26.79 0.22 -10.26
CA PRO A 258 27.94 -0.68 -10.09
C PRO A 258 28.02 -1.86 -11.06
N VAL A 259 26.90 -2.29 -11.62
CA VAL A 259 26.85 -3.46 -12.52
C VAL A 259 27.57 -3.18 -13.84
N THR A 260 27.25 -2.10 -14.53
CA THR A 260 27.87 -1.72 -15.80
C THR A 260 29.28 -1.19 -15.60
N GLU A 261 29.52 -0.47 -14.54
CA GLU A 261 30.85 -0.01 -14.14
C GLU A 261 31.77 -1.18 -13.81
N GLY A 262 31.31 -2.13 -12.99
CA GLY A 262 32.04 -3.33 -12.65
C GLY A 262 32.35 -4.20 -13.87
N LEU A 263 31.38 -4.36 -14.79
CA LEU A 263 31.58 -5.10 -16.03
C LEU A 263 32.67 -4.46 -16.91
N ALA A 264 32.65 -3.13 -17.04
CA ALA A 264 33.65 -2.40 -17.81
C ALA A 264 35.05 -2.53 -17.17
N ILE A 265 35.18 -2.33 -15.86
CA ILE A 265 36.44 -2.45 -15.13
C ILE A 265 36.97 -3.89 -15.20
N PHE A 266 36.09 -4.90 -15.01
CA PHE A 266 36.50 -6.30 -15.09
C PHE A 266 36.95 -6.69 -16.52
N GLY A 267 36.21 -6.29 -17.56
CA GLY A 267 36.59 -6.56 -18.96
C GLY A 267 37.90 -5.94 -19.33
N ILE A 268 38.11 -4.66 -19.02
CA ILE A 268 39.37 -3.94 -19.28
C ILE A 268 40.52 -4.56 -18.47
N GLY A 269 40.28 -4.85 -17.19
CA GLY A 269 41.26 -5.45 -16.30
C GLY A 269 41.75 -6.81 -16.78
N ILE A 270 40.86 -7.69 -17.23
CA ILE A 270 41.22 -9.01 -17.79
C ILE A 270 42.06 -8.83 -19.06
N VAL A 271 41.66 -7.95 -19.94
CA VAL A 271 42.41 -7.68 -21.18
C VAL A 271 43.86 -7.23 -20.86
N ILE A 272 44.01 -6.29 -19.94
CA ILE A 272 45.34 -5.82 -19.50
C ILE A 272 46.14 -6.96 -18.89
N LEU A 273 45.53 -7.78 -18.02
CA LEU A 273 46.21 -8.92 -17.39
C LEU A 273 46.68 -9.96 -18.43
N VAL A 274 45.84 -10.31 -19.39
CA VAL A 274 46.19 -11.26 -20.48
C VAL A 274 47.35 -10.72 -21.28
N PHE A 275 47.31 -9.46 -21.75
CA PHE A 275 48.41 -8.87 -22.49
C PHE A 275 49.72 -8.79 -21.67
N THR A 276 49.61 -8.46 -20.40
CA THR A 276 50.77 -8.45 -19.48
C THR A 276 51.35 -9.84 -19.31
N ALA A 277 50.51 -10.85 -19.13
CA ALA A 277 50.95 -12.25 -19.02
C ALA A 277 51.66 -12.74 -20.31
N LEU A 278 51.05 -12.45 -21.46
CA LEU A 278 51.66 -12.78 -22.78
C LEU A 278 52.99 -12.05 -23.01
N TRP A 279 53.09 -10.78 -22.62
CA TRP A 279 54.33 -10.02 -22.69
C TRP A 279 55.44 -10.59 -21.81
N ILE A 280 55.09 -10.99 -20.57
CA ILE A 280 56.04 -11.65 -19.67
C ILE A 280 56.48 -13.01 -20.24
N ALA A 281 55.50 -13.84 -20.68
CA ALA A 281 55.80 -15.14 -21.27
C ALA A 281 56.66 -15.07 -22.55
N GLY A 282 56.49 -14.01 -23.36
CA GLY A 282 57.28 -13.82 -24.56
C GLY A 282 58.71 -13.33 -24.31
N LYS A 283 59.10 -13.04 -23.07
CA LYS A 283 60.46 -12.65 -22.66
C LYS A 283 61.24 -13.80 -22.00
N SER A 284 60.61 -14.92 -21.77
CA SER A 284 61.24 -16.15 -21.32
C SER A 284 61.55 -17.05 -22.56
#